data_a18554898f9c8a91d1003193b5fdcfb1
#
_entry.id   a18554898f9c8a91d1003193b5fdcfb1
#
_cell.length_a   1.000
_cell.length_b   1.000
_cell.length_c   1.000
_cell.angle_alpha   90.00
_cell.angle_beta   90.00
_cell.angle_gamma   90.00
#
_symmetry.space_group_name_H-M   'P 1'
#
loop_
_entity.id
_entity.type
_entity.pdbx_description
1 polymer ?
#
loop_
_entity_poly.entity_id
_entity_poly.type
_entity_poly.pdbx_seq_one_letter_code
_entity_poly.pdbx_strand_id
1 'polypeptide(L)'
;FFAFFFWIVWFPVVAYNLESIQWKKNLFRYLVFVGFIFGLYLWLPVLFGHGPRNLIDTTICGKSLCYNIASGGYLPMVAREFVYVLLGLLYLLCSDPLFRKFWVAVMLSAAITLLIHAFAWTSVWCFLSAIASLYIIYLITAKPKKIPQLQ
;
A
#
# COMPACT_ATOMS: atom_id res chain seq x y z
N PHE A 1 6.92 2.09 8.92
CA PHE A 1 5.98 3.15 8.52
C PHE A 1 5.43 2.93 7.12
N PHE A 2 6.26 2.93 6.08
CA PHE A 2 5.80 2.87 4.68
C PHE A 2 4.93 1.64 4.40
N ALA A 3 5.38 0.44 4.74
CA ALA A 3 4.68 -0.79 4.45
C ALA A 3 3.34 -0.93 5.22
N PHE A 4 3.26 -0.42 6.45
CA PHE A 4 2.10 -0.67 7.32
C PHE A 4 1.11 0.48 7.39
N PHE A 5 1.51 1.70 7.03
CA PHE A 5 0.65 2.87 7.13
C PHE A 5 0.59 3.66 5.83
N PHE A 6 1.74 4.13 5.34
CA PHE A 6 1.78 5.10 4.26
C PHE A 6 1.06 4.62 2.99
N TRP A 7 1.39 3.44 2.49
CA TRP A 7 0.83 2.95 1.23
C TRP A 7 -0.67 2.66 1.31
N ILE A 8 -1.15 2.17 2.46
CA ILE A 8 -2.57 1.86 2.67
C ILE A 8 -3.43 3.13 2.58
N VAL A 9 -2.88 4.27 3.01
CA VAL A 9 -3.57 5.57 2.97
C VAL A 9 -3.35 6.27 1.63
N TRP A 10 -2.13 6.21 1.09
CA TRP A 10 -1.73 6.97 -0.09
C TRP A 10 -2.44 6.52 -1.37
N PHE A 11 -2.53 5.23 -1.61
CA PHE A 11 -3.15 4.71 -2.83
C PHE A 11 -4.64 5.09 -2.97
N PRO A 12 -5.48 4.95 -1.94
CA PRO A 12 -6.87 5.41 -2.07
C PRO A 12 -6.99 6.93 -2.20
N VAL A 13 -6.06 7.73 -1.63
CA VAL A 13 -6.01 9.18 -1.85
C VAL A 13 -5.72 9.49 -3.32
N VAL A 14 -4.76 8.82 -3.94
CA VAL A 14 -4.46 8.99 -5.37
C VAL A 14 -5.66 8.57 -6.22
N ALA A 15 -6.25 7.41 -5.95
CA ALA A 15 -7.43 6.92 -6.66
C ALA A 15 -8.62 7.91 -6.52
N TYR A 16 -8.86 8.45 -5.33
CA TYR A 16 -9.88 9.47 -5.08
C TYR A 16 -9.68 10.72 -5.94
N ASN A 17 -8.45 11.20 -6.08
CA ASN A 17 -8.14 12.39 -6.86
C ASN A 17 -8.21 12.17 -8.38
N LEU A 18 -7.96 10.95 -8.85
CA LEU A 18 -8.00 10.60 -10.26
C LEU A 18 -9.40 10.18 -10.74
N GLU A 19 -10.31 9.84 -9.80
CA GLU A 19 -11.63 9.34 -10.13
C GLU A 19 -12.59 10.47 -10.50
N SER A 20 -13.33 10.27 -11.59
CA SER A 20 -14.34 11.21 -12.08
C SER A 20 -15.77 10.78 -11.73
N ILE A 21 -16.00 9.48 -11.50
CA ILE A 21 -17.32 8.91 -11.25
C ILE A 21 -17.65 9.04 -9.75
N GLN A 22 -18.74 9.74 -9.42
CA GLN A 22 -19.07 10.15 -8.06
C GLN A 22 -19.20 8.98 -7.05
N TRP A 23 -19.84 7.87 -7.43
CA TRP A 23 -19.98 6.75 -6.50
C TRP A 23 -18.63 6.06 -6.20
N LYS A 24 -17.74 5.94 -7.20
CA LYS A 24 -16.39 5.41 -7.02
C LYS A 24 -15.53 6.36 -6.19
N LYS A 25 -15.69 7.66 -6.42
CA LYS A 25 -15.02 8.69 -5.63
C LYS A 25 -15.41 8.60 -4.16
N ASN A 26 -16.70 8.38 -3.86
CA ASN A 26 -17.18 8.13 -2.51
C ASN A 26 -16.57 6.84 -1.93
N LEU A 27 -16.52 5.76 -2.71
CA LEU A 27 -15.87 4.51 -2.32
C LEU A 27 -14.40 4.75 -1.91
N PHE A 28 -13.61 5.45 -2.75
CA PHE A 28 -12.21 5.73 -2.43
C PHE A 28 -12.05 6.64 -1.22
N ARG A 29 -12.98 7.57 -0.96
CA ARG A 29 -13.01 8.36 0.28
C ARG A 29 -13.16 7.46 1.51
N TYR A 30 -14.09 6.49 1.46
CA TYR A 30 -14.24 5.51 2.54
C TYR A 30 -12.99 4.63 2.71
N LEU A 31 -12.36 4.24 1.60
CA LEU A 31 -11.12 3.47 1.64
C LEU A 31 -9.95 4.26 2.25
N VAL A 32 -9.87 5.59 2.05
CA VAL A 32 -8.90 6.45 2.76
C VAL A 32 -9.12 6.35 4.26
N PHE A 33 -10.37 6.49 4.72
CA PHE A 33 -10.69 6.45 6.14
C PHE A 33 -10.43 5.06 6.76
N VAL A 34 -10.89 4.00 6.11
CA VAL A 34 -10.64 2.61 6.53
C VAL A 34 -9.16 2.31 6.51
N GLY A 35 -8.45 2.71 5.45
CA GLY A 35 -7.01 2.54 5.31
C GLY A 35 -6.24 3.27 6.40
N PHE A 36 -6.67 4.47 6.79
CA PHE A 36 -6.08 5.23 7.89
C PHE A 36 -6.21 4.51 9.23
N ILE A 37 -7.43 4.05 9.58
CA ILE A 37 -7.67 3.29 10.81
C ILE A 37 -6.87 1.99 10.82
N PHE A 38 -6.91 1.24 9.70
CA PHE A 38 -6.20 -0.03 9.58
C PHE A 38 -4.69 0.16 9.61
N GLY A 39 -4.19 1.19 8.94
CA GLY A 39 -2.78 1.55 8.96
C GLY A 39 -2.28 1.94 10.35
N LEU A 40 -3.06 2.72 11.10
CA LEU A 40 -2.77 3.03 12.50
C LEU A 40 -2.76 1.75 13.36
N TYR A 41 -3.75 0.89 13.19
CA TYR A 41 -3.83 -0.39 13.90
C TYR A 41 -2.59 -1.26 13.69
N LEU A 42 -2.04 -1.27 12.48
CA LEU A 42 -0.83 -2.03 12.17
C LEU A 42 0.46 -1.33 12.63
N TRP A 43 0.48 0.00 12.62
CA TRP A 43 1.71 0.78 12.85
C TRP A 43 1.91 1.18 14.31
N LEU A 44 0.84 1.53 15.05
CA LEU A 44 0.94 1.95 16.45
C LEU A 44 1.70 0.96 17.33
N PRO A 45 1.48 -0.36 17.22
CA PRO A 45 2.22 -1.32 18.00
C PRO A 45 3.71 -1.39 17.71
N VAL A 46 4.10 -1.06 16.47
CA VAL A 46 5.52 -0.96 16.08
C VAL A 46 6.18 0.24 16.78
N LEU A 47 5.42 1.33 16.97
CA LEU A 47 5.92 2.52 17.68
C LEU A 47 6.04 2.32 19.18
N PHE A 48 5.01 1.72 19.80
CA PHE A 48 4.89 1.63 21.26
C PHE A 48 5.35 0.28 21.81
N GLY A 49 5.69 -0.67 20.96
CA GLY A 49 6.12 -2.03 21.32
C GLY A 49 7.54 -2.08 21.90
N HIS A 50 7.93 -1.09 22.70
CA HIS A 50 9.20 -1.05 23.44
C HIS A 50 9.06 -1.88 24.70
N GLY A 51 9.24 -3.18 24.60
CA GLY A 51 9.17 -4.12 25.71
C GLY A 51 9.92 -5.42 25.39
N PRO A 52 9.98 -6.38 26.31
CA PRO A 52 10.68 -7.66 26.12
C PRO A 52 10.11 -8.52 24.96
N ARG A 53 9.06 -8.05 24.30
CA ARG A 53 8.51 -8.64 23.08
C ARG A 53 8.82 -7.69 21.93
N ASN A 54 10.01 -7.78 21.36
CA ASN A 54 10.31 -7.12 20.10
C ASN A 54 9.31 -7.63 19.04
N LEU A 55 8.37 -6.76 18.64
CA LEU A 55 7.36 -7.09 17.63
C LEU A 55 7.98 -7.24 16.25
N ILE A 56 9.14 -6.67 16.03
CA ILE A 56 9.93 -6.82 14.82
C ILE A 56 11.33 -7.28 15.23
N ASP A 57 11.65 -8.51 14.89
CA ASP A 57 12.99 -9.03 14.96
C ASP A 57 13.63 -8.99 13.58
N THR A 58 14.86 -8.51 13.50
CA THR A 58 15.60 -8.39 12.25
C THR A 58 16.75 -9.38 12.27
N THR A 59 16.71 -10.34 11.37
CA THR A 59 17.78 -11.33 11.18
C THR A 59 18.40 -11.18 9.80
N ILE A 60 19.66 -11.57 9.66
CA ILE A 60 20.33 -11.61 8.35
C ILE A 60 20.05 -12.98 7.73
N CYS A 61 19.31 -13.00 6.62
CA CYS A 61 19.05 -14.20 5.85
C CYS A 61 19.89 -14.17 4.56
N GLY A 62 21.03 -14.84 4.57
CA GLY A 62 21.96 -14.78 3.45
C GLY A 62 22.56 -13.38 3.27
N LYS A 63 22.23 -12.68 2.18
CA LYS A 63 22.68 -11.31 1.90
C LYS A 63 21.58 -10.26 2.08
N SER A 64 20.43 -10.61 2.66
CA SER A 64 19.28 -9.74 2.83
C SER A 64 18.84 -9.67 4.29
N LEU A 65 18.18 -8.55 4.68
CA LEU A 65 17.53 -8.42 5.96
C LEU A 65 16.16 -9.10 5.92
N CYS A 66 15.95 -10.03 6.84
CA CYS A 66 14.65 -10.65 7.10
C CYS A 66 13.99 -9.95 8.28
N TYR A 67 12.74 -9.57 8.09
CA TYR A 67 11.91 -9.01 9.15
C TYR A 67 10.98 -10.10 9.68
N ASN A 68 11.24 -10.56 10.87
CA ASN A 68 10.33 -11.47 11.57
C ASN A 68 9.36 -10.62 12.42
N ILE A 69 8.11 -10.57 11.99
CA ILE A 69 7.08 -9.81 12.71
C ILE A 69 6.35 -10.80 13.61
N ALA A 70 6.63 -10.72 14.90
CA ALA A 70 5.96 -11.56 15.88
C ALA A 70 4.45 -11.28 15.87
N SER A 71 3.65 -12.34 15.81
CA SER A 71 2.18 -12.30 15.77
C SER A 71 1.53 -11.99 17.13
N GLY A 72 2.27 -11.36 18.04
CA GLY A 72 1.85 -11.11 19.42
C GLY A 72 0.62 -10.20 19.53
N GLY A 73 -0.57 -10.76 19.47
CA GLY A 73 -1.82 -10.05 19.77
C GLY A 73 -2.50 -9.35 18.60
N TYR A 74 -2.00 -9.49 17.38
CA TYR A 74 -2.56 -8.89 16.17
C TYR A 74 -3.27 -9.91 15.28
N LEU A 75 -3.96 -9.39 14.27
CA LEU A 75 -4.52 -10.20 13.21
C LEU A 75 -3.50 -11.24 12.72
N PRO A 76 -3.90 -12.51 12.57
CA PRO A 76 -3.04 -13.52 11.97
C PRO A 76 -2.43 -13.00 10.66
N MET A 77 -1.20 -13.37 10.35
CA MET A 77 -0.48 -12.94 9.14
C MET A 77 -1.35 -13.12 7.89
N VAL A 78 -2.01 -14.25 7.76
CA VAL A 78 -2.92 -14.56 6.64
C VAL A 78 -4.08 -13.54 6.52
N ALA A 79 -4.70 -13.15 7.65
CA ALA A 79 -5.79 -12.18 7.64
C ALA A 79 -5.31 -10.79 7.24
N ARG A 80 -4.14 -10.39 7.68
CA ARG A 80 -3.50 -9.13 7.31
C ARG A 80 -3.21 -9.08 5.80
N GLU A 81 -2.61 -10.12 5.26
CA GLU A 81 -2.30 -10.23 3.84
C GLU A 81 -3.58 -10.25 2.99
N PHE A 82 -4.62 -10.95 3.46
CA PHE A 82 -5.91 -10.94 2.80
C PHE A 82 -6.51 -9.54 2.71
N VAL A 83 -6.45 -8.73 3.77
CA VAL A 83 -6.92 -7.34 3.74
C VAL A 83 -6.12 -6.51 2.73
N TYR A 84 -4.79 -6.67 2.66
CA TYR A 84 -3.97 -6.00 1.65
C TYR A 84 -4.37 -6.37 0.22
N VAL A 85 -4.58 -7.65 -0.05
CA VAL A 85 -5.00 -8.13 -1.37
C VAL A 85 -6.38 -7.57 -1.71
N LEU A 86 -7.32 -7.61 -0.76
CA LEU A 86 -8.68 -7.10 -0.96
C LEU A 86 -8.68 -5.60 -1.27
N LEU A 87 -7.95 -4.79 -0.48
CA LEU A 87 -7.77 -3.36 -0.75
C LEU A 87 -7.14 -3.14 -2.13
N GLY A 88 -6.15 -3.96 -2.48
CA GLY A 88 -5.50 -3.91 -3.78
C GLY A 88 -6.46 -4.17 -4.94
N LEU A 89 -7.33 -5.15 -4.83
CA LEU A 89 -8.33 -5.45 -5.85
C LEU A 89 -9.32 -4.30 -6.05
N LEU A 90 -9.69 -3.60 -4.97
CA LEU A 90 -10.58 -2.44 -5.05
C LEU A 90 -10.00 -1.27 -5.84
N TYR A 91 -8.67 -1.10 -5.89
CA TYR A 91 -8.05 -0.04 -6.70
C TYR A 91 -8.16 -0.29 -8.21
N LEU A 92 -8.39 -1.53 -8.65
CA LEU A 92 -8.66 -1.85 -10.05
C LEU A 92 -10.00 -1.25 -10.54
N LEU A 93 -10.90 -0.88 -9.62
CA LEU A 93 -12.15 -0.20 -9.93
C LEU A 93 -11.95 1.25 -10.36
N CYS A 94 -10.77 1.84 -10.16
CA CYS A 94 -10.49 3.20 -10.60
C CYS A 94 -10.68 3.34 -12.12
N SER A 95 -11.37 4.39 -12.53
CA SER A 95 -11.69 4.63 -13.93
C SER A 95 -10.51 5.12 -14.75
N ASP A 96 -9.47 5.65 -14.08
CA ASP A 96 -8.26 6.11 -14.75
C ASP A 96 -7.42 4.91 -15.28
N PRO A 97 -7.23 4.82 -16.62
CA PRO A 97 -6.53 3.67 -17.20
C PRO A 97 -5.05 3.61 -16.87
N LEU A 98 -4.41 4.77 -16.64
CA LEU A 98 -2.99 4.82 -16.29
C LEU A 98 -2.76 4.36 -14.86
N PHE A 99 -3.61 4.80 -13.93
CA PHE A 99 -3.57 4.34 -12.54
C PHE A 99 -3.85 2.84 -12.45
N ARG A 100 -4.81 2.33 -13.21
CA ARG A 100 -5.13 0.90 -13.23
C ARG A 100 -3.97 0.05 -13.78
N LYS A 101 -3.32 0.48 -14.88
CA LYS A 101 -2.12 -0.20 -15.41
C LYS A 101 -0.97 -0.19 -14.40
N PHE A 102 -0.73 0.95 -13.78
CA PHE A 102 0.23 1.09 -12.71
C PHE A 102 -0.05 0.11 -11.56
N TRP A 103 -1.31 0.03 -11.13
CA TRP A 103 -1.70 -0.85 -10.03
C TRP A 103 -1.54 -2.34 -10.38
N VAL A 104 -1.88 -2.74 -11.60
CA VAL A 104 -1.61 -4.11 -12.09
C VAL A 104 -0.11 -4.41 -12.04
N ALA A 105 0.75 -3.49 -12.46
CA ALA A 105 2.20 -3.67 -12.39
C ALA A 105 2.70 -3.83 -10.94
N VAL A 106 2.16 -3.03 -9.99
CA VAL A 106 2.46 -3.16 -8.55
C VAL A 106 2.05 -4.52 -8.02
N MET A 107 0.84 -5.00 -8.34
CA MET A 107 0.35 -6.31 -7.90
C MET A 107 1.16 -7.46 -8.49
N LEU A 108 1.52 -7.39 -9.78
CA LEU A 108 2.39 -8.37 -10.42
C LEU A 108 3.78 -8.39 -9.80
N SER A 109 4.36 -7.23 -9.52
CA SER A 109 5.66 -7.15 -8.85
C SER A 109 5.63 -7.75 -7.45
N ALA A 110 4.55 -7.53 -6.69
CA ALA A 110 4.34 -8.15 -5.39
C ALA A 110 4.23 -9.68 -5.49
N ALA A 111 3.45 -10.19 -6.44
CA ALA A 111 3.28 -11.62 -6.67
C ALA A 111 4.61 -12.29 -7.08
N ILE A 112 5.36 -11.68 -8.00
CA ILE A 112 6.68 -12.18 -8.42
C ILE A 112 7.65 -12.19 -7.24
N THR A 113 7.66 -11.13 -6.42
CA THR A 113 8.53 -11.05 -5.23
C THR A 113 8.19 -12.14 -4.22
N LEU A 114 6.91 -12.42 -3.99
CA LEU A 114 6.48 -13.52 -3.11
C LEU A 114 6.95 -14.89 -3.61
N LEU A 115 6.89 -15.11 -4.92
CA LEU A 115 7.29 -16.40 -5.52
C LEU A 115 8.80 -16.62 -5.48
N ILE A 116 9.60 -15.57 -5.65
CA ILE A 116 11.07 -15.70 -5.80
C ILE A 116 11.79 -15.43 -4.47
N HIS A 117 11.33 -14.47 -3.70
CA HIS A 117 12.01 -13.96 -2.51
C HIS A 117 11.06 -13.75 -1.33
N ALA A 118 10.28 -14.77 -0.97
CA ALA A 118 9.32 -14.65 0.15
C ALA A 118 9.96 -14.14 1.45
N PHE A 119 11.23 -14.51 1.73
CA PHE A 119 11.97 -14.07 2.91
C PHE A 119 12.39 -12.58 2.87
N ALA A 120 12.55 -11.99 1.68
CA ALA A 120 12.96 -10.59 1.48
C ALA A 120 11.79 -9.72 0.98
N TRP A 121 10.56 -10.24 0.99
CA TRP A 121 9.39 -9.61 0.37
C TRP A 121 9.23 -8.15 0.73
N THR A 122 9.28 -7.81 2.02
CA THR A 122 9.07 -6.44 2.49
C THR A 122 10.09 -5.46 1.90
N SER A 123 11.38 -5.86 1.87
CA SER A 123 12.47 -5.00 1.36
C SER A 123 12.37 -4.80 -0.14
N VAL A 124 12.15 -5.86 -0.90
CA VAL A 124 12.06 -5.79 -2.37
C VAL A 124 10.81 -5.03 -2.78
N TRP A 125 9.68 -5.28 -2.12
CA TRP A 125 8.44 -4.60 -2.42
C TRP A 125 8.48 -3.10 -2.08
N CYS A 126 9.11 -2.71 -0.96
CA CYS A 126 9.33 -1.30 -0.63
C CYS A 126 10.20 -0.59 -1.68
N PHE A 127 11.24 -1.24 -2.18
CA PHE A 127 12.09 -0.70 -3.24
C PHE A 127 11.30 -0.48 -4.55
N LEU A 128 10.55 -1.49 -4.98
CA LEU A 128 9.70 -1.39 -6.18
C LEU A 128 8.61 -0.33 -6.02
N SER A 129 8.01 -0.23 -4.84
CA SER A 129 7.01 0.80 -4.53
C SER A 129 7.60 2.22 -4.55
N ALA A 130 8.85 2.39 -4.11
CA ALA A 130 9.56 3.66 -4.22
C ALA A 130 9.78 4.08 -5.68
N ILE A 131 10.21 3.15 -6.54
CA ILE A 131 10.32 3.41 -8.00
C ILE A 131 8.95 3.74 -8.58
N ALA A 132 7.93 2.98 -8.20
CA ALA A 132 6.57 3.18 -8.67
C ALA A 132 5.99 4.54 -8.24
N SER A 133 6.42 5.09 -7.10
CA SER A 133 5.97 6.42 -6.65
C SER A 133 6.42 7.55 -7.59
N LEU A 134 7.55 7.41 -8.26
CA LEU A 134 8.00 8.36 -9.29
C LEU A 134 7.02 8.40 -10.47
N TYR A 135 6.47 7.26 -10.84
CA TYR A 135 5.44 7.19 -11.88
C TYR A 135 4.14 7.89 -11.45
N ILE A 136 3.76 7.81 -10.18
CA ILE A 136 2.59 8.55 -9.66
C ILE A 136 2.82 10.06 -9.78
N ILE A 137 4.00 10.55 -9.43
CA ILE A 137 4.35 11.97 -9.58
C ILE A 137 4.20 12.38 -11.05
N TYR A 138 4.73 11.58 -11.98
CA TYR A 138 4.55 11.80 -13.41
C TYR A 138 3.07 11.86 -13.81
N LEU A 139 2.23 10.94 -13.32
CA LEU A 139 0.79 10.93 -13.62
C LEU A 139 0.07 12.20 -13.16
N ILE A 140 0.43 12.69 -11.98
CA ILE A 140 -0.18 13.90 -11.39
C ILE A 140 0.28 15.16 -12.14
N THR A 141 1.54 15.21 -12.54
CA THR A 141 2.14 16.40 -13.20
C THR A 141 1.83 16.44 -14.69
N ALA A 142 1.73 15.30 -15.37
CA ALA A 142 1.48 15.22 -16.81
C ALA A 142 0.03 15.50 -17.21
N LYS A 143 -0.93 15.38 -16.28
CA LYS A 143 -2.33 15.73 -16.56
C LYS A 143 -2.53 17.23 -16.39
N PRO A 144 -2.86 17.98 -17.47
CA PRO A 144 -3.22 19.38 -17.33
C PRO A 144 -4.43 19.48 -16.39
N LYS A 145 -4.33 20.31 -15.35
CA LYS A 145 -5.48 20.66 -14.50
C LYS A 145 -6.59 21.16 -15.41
N LYS A 146 -7.67 20.40 -15.57
CA LYS A 146 -8.91 20.96 -16.13
C LYS A 146 -9.35 22.08 -15.19
N ILE A 147 -9.04 23.31 -15.55
CA ILE A 147 -9.58 24.48 -14.88
C ILE A 147 -11.10 24.38 -15.07
N PRO A 148 -11.90 24.37 -13.99
CA PRO A 148 -13.35 24.45 -14.14
C PRO A 148 -13.64 25.76 -14.90
N GLN A 149 -14.22 25.66 -16.08
CA GLN A 149 -14.79 26.83 -16.75
C GLN A 149 -15.94 27.26 -15.85
N LEU A 150 -15.77 28.38 -15.17
CA LEU A 150 -16.83 29.09 -14.48
C LEU A 150 -17.87 29.49 -15.53
N GLN A 151 -18.95 28.73 -15.63
CA GLN A 151 -20.20 29.13 -16.26
C GLN A 151 -21.12 29.71 -15.20
#